data_1cf262664f122d73ed518ee4ed804564
#
_entry.id   1cf262664f122d73ed518ee4ed804564
#
_cell.length_a   1.000
_cell.length_b   1.000
_cell.length_c   1.000
_cell.angle_alpha   90.00
_cell.angle_beta   90.00
_cell.angle_gamma   90.00
#
_symmetry.space_group_name_H-M   'P 1'
#
loop_
_entity.id
_entity.type
_entity.pdbx_description
1 polymer ?
#
loop_
_entity_poly.entity_id
_entity_poly.type
_entity_poly.pdbx_seq_one_letter_code
_entity_poly.pdbx_strand_id
1 'polypeptide(L)'
;MPELAIEIRGACKRYPGFSLEDLSLSLEKGYVLGLIGPNGAGKTTTIRLLMGLARADSGEIRVLGEDPRKAGPALRARLGFVYDESKWYGMLNARETAAWVSRLYPTWSDEAFSDRLEGFGIDPGKKIDELSKGQRMKLSLAVALSHEAELIVMDEPTGGLDPVSRSELLDSLFAVVAEGRTSLLFSTHVTQDLERIADYIAFLKGGRLVFSEARDEVLARHALVRGPLAALGPGLESELVGRRVYDGGFEGLTDRPEAVRSRAGDRIRLERANLEDIMVYNVREDYHARPAS
;
A
#
# COMPACT_ATOMS: atom_id res chain seq x y z
N MET A 1 5.02 -24.04 8.41
CA MET A 1 4.53 -23.02 7.45
C MET A 1 4.74 -21.67 8.13
N PRO A 2 5.13 -20.63 7.41
CA PRO A 2 5.23 -19.30 8.00
C PRO A 2 3.87 -18.87 8.55
N GLU A 3 3.89 -18.11 9.64
CA GLU A 3 2.67 -17.53 10.19
C GLU A 3 2.23 -16.34 9.34
N LEU A 4 0.95 -16.31 8.94
CA LEU A 4 0.40 -15.26 8.11
C LEU A 4 -0.27 -14.17 8.97
N ALA A 5 0.08 -12.92 8.68
CA ALA A 5 -0.62 -11.75 9.23
C ALA A 5 -1.94 -11.49 8.47
N ILE A 6 -1.91 -11.72 7.14
CA ILE A 6 -3.07 -11.57 6.26
C ILE A 6 -3.16 -12.80 5.36
N GLU A 7 -4.38 -13.32 5.19
CA GLU A 7 -4.70 -14.33 4.21
C GLU A 7 -6.08 -14.06 3.63
N ILE A 8 -6.14 -13.87 2.31
CA ILE A 8 -7.36 -13.73 1.54
C ILE A 8 -7.36 -14.79 0.44
N ARG A 9 -8.44 -15.55 0.32
CA ARG A 9 -8.62 -16.61 -0.69
C ARG A 9 -9.93 -16.44 -1.43
N GLY A 10 -9.87 -16.07 -2.70
CA GLY A 10 -11.02 -15.95 -3.59
C GLY A 10 -12.10 -14.98 -3.11
N ALA A 11 -11.71 -13.92 -2.38
CA ALA A 11 -12.68 -13.00 -1.82
C ALA A 11 -13.34 -12.16 -2.90
N CYS A 12 -14.68 -12.11 -2.88
CA CYS A 12 -15.48 -11.25 -3.74
C CYS A 12 -16.32 -10.29 -2.89
N LYS A 13 -16.52 -9.06 -3.42
CA LYS A 13 -17.41 -8.08 -2.82
C LYS A 13 -18.04 -7.21 -3.89
N ARG A 14 -19.37 -7.13 -3.89
CA ARG A 14 -20.15 -6.34 -4.86
C ARG A 14 -20.79 -5.13 -4.20
N TYR A 15 -20.72 -4.01 -4.88
CA TYR A 15 -21.43 -2.78 -4.60
C TYR A 15 -22.11 -2.26 -5.88
N PRO A 16 -23.10 -1.38 -5.80
CA PRO A 16 -23.59 -0.68 -6.99
C PRO A 16 -22.43 0.05 -7.70
N GLY A 17 -22.15 -0.34 -8.95
CA GLY A 17 -21.11 0.28 -9.78
C GLY A 17 -19.67 -0.19 -9.54
N PHE A 18 -19.42 -1.13 -8.61
CA PHE A 18 -18.09 -1.67 -8.34
C PHE A 18 -18.13 -3.12 -7.83
N SER A 19 -17.21 -3.95 -8.29
CA SER A 19 -17.00 -5.28 -7.71
C SER A 19 -15.52 -5.55 -7.46
N LEU A 20 -15.21 -6.15 -6.31
CA LEU A 20 -13.95 -6.82 -6.03
C LEU A 20 -14.14 -8.29 -6.39
N GLU A 21 -13.27 -8.85 -7.24
CA GLU A 21 -13.46 -10.17 -7.83
C GLU A 21 -12.24 -11.04 -7.60
N ASP A 22 -12.48 -12.23 -7.02
CA ASP A 22 -11.51 -13.32 -6.84
C ASP A 22 -10.17 -12.84 -6.23
N LEU A 23 -10.25 -11.96 -5.23
CA LEU A 23 -9.06 -11.45 -4.56
C LEU A 23 -8.42 -12.56 -3.74
N SER A 24 -7.15 -12.86 -4.07
CA SER A 24 -6.31 -13.79 -3.30
C SER A 24 -4.95 -13.18 -3.07
N LEU A 25 -4.61 -12.93 -1.80
CA LEU A 25 -3.30 -12.41 -1.39
C LEU A 25 -2.96 -12.86 0.02
N SER A 26 -1.67 -12.88 0.34
CA SER A 26 -1.18 -13.19 1.67
C SER A 26 -0.04 -12.27 2.09
N LEU A 27 0.15 -12.11 3.39
CA LEU A 27 1.27 -11.42 4.01
C LEU A 27 1.77 -12.26 5.18
N GLU A 28 3.04 -12.61 5.18
CA GLU A 28 3.70 -13.23 6.33
C GLU A 28 3.88 -12.22 7.46
N LYS A 29 3.92 -12.71 8.71
CA LYS A 29 4.18 -11.85 9.87
C LYS A 29 5.57 -11.19 9.78
N GLY A 30 5.64 -9.92 10.21
CA GLY A 30 6.87 -9.13 10.24
C GLY A 30 7.24 -8.47 8.93
N TYR A 31 6.42 -8.62 7.86
CA TYR A 31 6.66 -8.02 6.55
C TYR A 31 5.71 -6.85 6.24
N VAL A 32 6.10 -6.06 5.25
CA VAL A 32 5.33 -4.93 4.71
C VAL A 32 4.72 -5.27 3.36
N LEU A 33 3.40 -5.18 3.25
CA LEU A 33 2.66 -5.28 2.00
C LEU A 33 2.23 -3.90 1.53
N GLY A 34 2.75 -3.45 0.40
CA GLY A 34 2.27 -2.30 -0.33
C GLY A 34 1.07 -2.66 -1.20
N LEU A 35 -0.07 -2.01 -0.96
CA LEU A 35 -1.28 -2.19 -1.77
C LEU A 35 -1.45 -1.00 -2.70
N ILE A 36 -1.10 -1.17 -3.98
CA ILE A 36 -1.15 -0.11 -4.99
C ILE A 36 -2.33 -0.29 -5.96
N GLY A 37 -2.68 0.78 -6.62
CA GLY A 37 -3.69 0.81 -7.67
C GLY A 37 -4.35 2.18 -7.81
N PRO A 38 -5.02 2.45 -8.93
CA PRO A 38 -5.71 3.71 -9.16
C PRO A 38 -6.88 3.90 -8.20
N ASN A 39 -7.44 5.11 -8.20
CA ASN A 39 -8.66 5.39 -7.45
C ASN A 39 -9.80 4.47 -7.96
N GLY A 40 -10.56 3.90 -7.02
CA GLY A 40 -11.59 2.93 -7.35
C GLY A 40 -11.10 1.51 -7.65
N ALA A 41 -9.80 1.21 -7.54
CA ALA A 41 -9.26 -0.13 -7.78
C ALA A 41 -9.70 -1.19 -6.76
N GLY A 42 -10.18 -0.78 -5.57
CA GLY A 42 -10.64 -1.69 -4.53
C GLY A 42 -9.77 -1.69 -3.26
N LYS A 43 -8.75 -0.84 -3.15
CA LYS A 43 -7.84 -0.76 -1.99
C LYS A 43 -8.60 -0.59 -0.66
N THR A 44 -9.41 0.46 -0.54
CA THR A 44 -10.23 0.72 0.65
C THR A 44 -11.26 -0.39 0.91
N THR A 45 -11.81 -1.03 -0.15
CA THR A 45 -12.70 -2.18 0.01
C THR A 45 -11.95 -3.36 0.64
N THR A 46 -10.74 -3.67 0.16
CA THR A 46 -9.88 -4.72 0.72
C THR A 46 -9.57 -4.44 2.19
N ILE A 47 -9.20 -3.20 2.51
CA ILE A 47 -8.96 -2.77 3.90
C ILE A 47 -10.21 -2.98 4.77
N ARG A 48 -11.39 -2.55 4.30
CA ARG A 48 -12.65 -2.74 5.05
C ARG A 48 -12.98 -4.20 5.29
N LEU A 49 -12.67 -5.09 4.34
CA LEU A 49 -12.84 -6.52 4.49
C LEU A 49 -11.88 -7.08 5.57
N LEU A 50 -10.60 -6.71 5.54
CA LEU A 50 -9.59 -7.11 6.53
C LEU A 50 -9.91 -6.63 7.93
N MET A 51 -10.43 -5.40 8.07
CA MET A 51 -10.84 -4.84 9.36
C MET A 51 -12.18 -5.37 9.87
N GLY A 52 -12.86 -6.26 9.11
CA GLY A 52 -14.19 -6.77 9.46
C GLY A 52 -15.30 -5.72 9.37
N LEU A 53 -15.03 -4.56 8.76
CA LEU A 53 -15.99 -3.46 8.55
C LEU A 53 -16.92 -3.71 7.36
N ALA A 54 -16.57 -4.65 6.49
CA ALA A 54 -17.40 -5.13 5.40
C ALA A 54 -17.41 -6.67 5.39
N ARG A 55 -18.47 -7.23 4.82
CA ARG A 55 -18.60 -8.68 4.60
C ARG A 55 -18.25 -9.02 3.16
N ALA A 56 -17.35 -9.98 2.94
CA ALA A 56 -17.19 -10.61 1.63
C ALA A 56 -18.47 -11.37 1.24
N ASP A 57 -18.81 -11.34 -0.03
CA ASP A 57 -19.96 -12.06 -0.57
C ASP A 57 -19.60 -13.54 -0.82
N SER A 58 -18.31 -13.82 -1.10
CA SER A 58 -17.71 -15.16 -1.18
C SER A 58 -16.22 -15.10 -0.83
N GLY A 59 -15.60 -16.30 -0.71
CA GLY A 59 -14.18 -16.43 -0.34
C GLY A 59 -13.94 -16.44 1.16
N GLU A 60 -12.68 -16.52 1.54
CA GLU A 60 -12.23 -16.61 2.93
C GLU A 60 -11.24 -15.49 3.23
N ILE A 61 -11.34 -14.89 4.42
CA ILE A 61 -10.44 -13.86 4.91
C ILE A 61 -10.02 -14.23 6.32
N ARG A 62 -8.71 -14.25 6.56
CA ARG A 62 -8.11 -14.41 7.87
C ARG A 62 -7.13 -13.29 8.14
N VAL A 63 -7.18 -12.76 9.34
CA VAL A 63 -6.26 -11.75 9.87
C VAL A 63 -5.69 -12.32 11.16
N LEU A 64 -4.37 -12.44 11.24
CA LEU A 64 -3.67 -13.12 12.35
C LEU A 64 -4.25 -14.51 12.63
N GLY A 65 -4.66 -15.24 11.57
CA GLY A 65 -5.25 -16.57 11.65
C GLY A 65 -6.76 -16.63 11.93
N GLU A 66 -7.42 -15.49 12.24
CA GLU A 66 -8.81 -15.41 12.66
C GLU A 66 -9.73 -14.76 11.60
N ASP A 67 -11.00 -15.15 11.54
CA ASP A 67 -12.00 -14.44 10.72
C ASP A 67 -12.31 -13.07 11.39
N PRO A 68 -11.96 -11.94 10.75
CA PRO A 68 -12.06 -10.61 11.36
C PRO A 68 -13.49 -10.21 11.76
N ARG A 69 -14.50 -10.92 11.26
CA ARG A 69 -15.90 -10.68 11.58
C ARG A 69 -16.38 -11.46 12.79
N LYS A 70 -15.73 -12.58 13.10
CA LYS A 70 -16.12 -13.49 14.20
C LYS A 70 -15.25 -13.30 15.44
N ALA A 71 -14.00 -12.86 15.25
CA ALA A 71 -12.99 -12.83 16.31
C ALA A 71 -13.23 -11.79 17.43
N GLY A 72 -14.14 -10.82 17.20
CA GLY A 72 -14.53 -9.88 18.25
C GLY A 72 -13.43 -8.91 18.74
N PRO A 73 -13.51 -8.45 20.01
CA PRO A 73 -12.57 -7.47 20.57
C PRO A 73 -11.13 -7.98 20.68
N ALA A 74 -10.92 -9.27 20.89
CA ALA A 74 -9.59 -9.86 21.07
C ALA A 74 -8.69 -9.67 19.83
N LEU A 75 -9.22 -9.93 18.65
CA LEU A 75 -8.47 -9.65 17.42
C LEU A 75 -8.23 -8.16 17.24
N ARG A 76 -9.24 -7.31 17.48
CA ARG A 76 -9.12 -5.85 17.31
C ARG A 76 -8.06 -5.25 18.22
N ALA A 77 -7.84 -5.81 19.41
CA ALA A 77 -6.80 -5.37 20.33
C ALA A 77 -5.37 -5.62 19.78
N ARG A 78 -5.23 -6.50 18.80
CA ARG A 78 -3.96 -6.84 18.12
C ARG A 78 -3.78 -6.08 16.81
N LEU A 79 -4.75 -5.25 16.40
CA LEU A 79 -4.74 -4.51 15.15
C LEU A 79 -4.56 -3.02 15.41
N GLY A 80 -3.63 -2.39 14.70
CA GLY A 80 -3.53 -0.94 14.58
C GLY A 80 -4.19 -0.46 13.29
N PHE A 81 -4.84 0.69 13.33
CA PHE A 81 -5.40 1.29 12.14
C PHE A 81 -5.04 2.79 12.04
N VAL A 82 -4.52 3.19 10.89
CA VAL A 82 -4.14 4.58 10.62
C VAL A 82 -4.87 5.05 9.36
N TYR A 83 -5.78 5.99 9.53
CA TYR A 83 -6.55 6.59 8.43
C TYR A 83 -5.82 7.76 7.78
N ASP A 84 -6.05 8.01 6.49
CA ASP A 84 -5.61 9.24 5.79
C ASP A 84 -6.01 10.52 6.53
N GLU A 85 -7.27 10.59 7.00
CA GLU A 85 -7.72 11.65 7.88
C GLU A 85 -7.87 11.12 9.30
N SER A 86 -7.15 11.75 10.23
CA SER A 86 -7.30 11.46 11.66
C SER A 86 -8.75 11.65 12.10
N LYS A 87 -9.32 10.63 12.74
CA LYS A 87 -10.69 10.66 13.28
C LYS A 87 -10.70 10.98 14.79
N TRP A 88 -9.59 11.48 15.31
CA TRP A 88 -9.50 11.88 16.71
C TRP A 88 -10.34 13.13 16.99
N TYR A 89 -10.84 13.23 18.22
CA TYR A 89 -11.55 14.43 18.67
C TYR A 89 -10.58 15.59 18.80
N GLY A 90 -10.70 16.59 17.93
CA GLY A 90 -9.73 17.67 17.77
C GLY A 90 -9.53 18.54 19.01
N MET A 91 -10.56 18.67 19.87
CA MET A 91 -10.51 19.41 21.13
C MET A 91 -9.73 18.70 22.25
N LEU A 92 -9.47 17.40 22.13
CA LEU A 92 -8.63 16.64 23.05
C LEU A 92 -7.15 16.85 22.72
N ASN A 93 -6.29 16.66 23.70
CA ASN A 93 -4.86 16.53 23.51
C ASN A 93 -4.43 15.04 23.49
N ALA A 94 -3.14 14.76 23.25
CA ALA A 94 -2.65 13.39 23.14
C ALA A 94 -2.81 12.60 24.46
N ARG A 95 -2.60 13.24 25.65
CA ARG A 95 -2.80 12.59 26.95
C ARG A 95 -4.26 12.22 27.20
N GLU A 96 -5.16 13.12 26.91
CA GLU A 96 -6.61 12.87 27.07
C GLU A 96 -7.08 11.77 26.14
N THR A 97 -6.55 11.77 24.89
CA THR A 97 -6.83 10.71 23.92
C THR A 97 -6.31 9.35 24.42
N ALA A 98 -5.08 9.28 24.92
CA ALA A 98 -4.50 8.07 25.50
C ALA A 98 -5.33 7.56 26.69
N ALA A 99 -5.71 8.44 27.61
CA ALA A 99 -6.50 8.07 28.80
C ALA A 99 -7.86 7.46 28.42
N TRP A 100 -8.41 7.80 27.27
CA TRP A 100 -9.65 7.24 26.75
C TRP A 100 -9.41 5.94 25.97
N VAL A 101 -8.41 5.93 25.07
CA VAL A 101 -8.11 4.81 24.18
C VAL A 101 -7.50 3.63 24.92
N SER A 102 -6.65 3.87 25.91
CA SER A 102 -5.99 2.82 26.73
C SER A 102 -6.96 1.79 27.31
N ARG A 103 -8.17 2.22 27.64
CA ARG A 103 -9.22 1.34 28.18
C ARG A 103 -9.73 0.28 27.20
N LEU A 104 -9.46 0.47 25.90
CA LEU A 104 -9.89 -0.45 24.85
C LEU A 104 -8.84 -1.54 24.58
N TYR A 105 -7.60 -1.35 25.05
CA TYR A 105 -6.46 -2.21 24.73
C TYR A 105 -5.84 -2.81 26.00
N PRO A 106 -5.97 -4.11 26.24
CA PRO A 106 -5.41 -4.77 27.43
C PRO A 106 -3.88 -4.68 27.55
N THR A 107 -3.19 -4.57 26.40
CA THR A 107 -1.73 -4.51 26.26
C THR A 107 -1.20 -3.07 26.20
N TRP A 108 -2.02 -2.08 26.51
CA TRP A 108 -1.63 -0.67 26.44
C TRP A 108 -0.50 -0.35 27.42
N SER A 109 0.51 0.39 26.94
CA SER A 109 1.62 0.90 27.74
C SER A 109 1.69 2.44 27.64
N ASP A 110 1.45 3.10 28.78
CA ASP A 110 1.60 4.56 28.88
C ASP A 110 3.06 5.00 28.70
N GLU A 111 4.02 4.18 29.12
CA GLU A 111 5.46 4.41 28.90
C GLU A 111 5.78 4.38 27.41
N ALA A 112 5.40 3.32 26.70
CA ALA A 112 5.61 3.22 25.27
C ALA A 112 4.92 4.36 24.51
N PHE A 113 3.73 4.80 24.91
CA PHE A 113 3.05 5.93 24.32
C PHE A 113 3.82 7.24 24.51
N SER A 114 4.32 7.49 25.73
CA SER A 114 5.09 8.70 26.04
C SER A 114 6.39 8.75 25.23
N ASP A 115 7.13 7.64 25.16
CA ASP A 115 8.37 7.53 24.38
C ASP A 115 8.12 7.78 22.87
N ARG A 116 7.01 7.24 22.35
CA ARG A 116 6.63 7.48 20.93
C ARG A 116 6.27 8.94 20.68
N LEU A 117 5.55 9.60 21.58
CA LEU A 117 5.25 11.03 21.45
C LEU A 117 6.53 11.88 21.44
N GLU A 118 7.46 11.59 22.35
CA GLU A 118 8.75 12.27 22.41
C GLU A 118 9.55 12.05 21.11
N GLY A 119 9.70 10.80 20.68
CA GLY A 119 10.40 10.45 19.43
C GLY A 119 9.78 11.05 18.17
N PHE A 120 8.47 11.30 18.18
CA PHE A 120 7.74 11.95 17.07
C PHE A 120 7.67 13.46 17.18
N GLY A 121 8.21 14.07 18.25
CA GLY A 121 8.18 15.51 18.50
C GLY A 121 6.76 16.04 18.70
N ILE A 122 5.88 15.28 19.35
CA ILE A 122 4.50 15.65 19.64
C ILE A 122 4.39 16.12 21.08
N ASP A 123 4.01 17.39 21.28
CA ASP A 123 3.66 17.90 22.61
C ASP A 123 2.37 17.22 23.09
N PRO A 124 2.45 16.42 24.20
CA PRO A 124 1.29 15.69 24.68
C PRO A 124 0.16 16.56 25.24
N GLY A 125 0.43 17.86 25.52
CA GLY A 125 -0.56 18.82 26.00
C GLY A 125 -1.23 19.64 24.88
N LYS A 126 -0.69 19.58 23.65
CA LYS A 126 -1.23 20.33 22.52
C LYS A 126 -2.50 19.68 21.99
N LYS A 127 -3.52 20.49 21.66
CA LYS A 127 -4.78 19.97 21.09
C LYS A 127 -4.54 19.35 19.73
N ILE A 128 -5.29 18.30 19.41
CA ILE A 128 -5.16 17.55 18.14
C ILE A 128 -5.46 18.46 16.94
N ASP A 129 -6.43 19.38 17.04
CA ASP A 129 -6.72 20.35 15.97
C ASP A 129 -5.55 21.31 15.66
N GLU A 130 -4.65 21.50 16.62
CA GLU A 130 -3.47 22.36 16.48
C GLU A 130 -2.25 21.58 15.92
N LEU A 131 -2.34 20.27 15.81
CA LEU A 131 -1.30 19.42 15.22
C LEU A 131 -1.34 19.53 13.69
N SER A 132 -0.16 19.48 13.05
CA SER A 132 -0.09 19.32 11.60
C SER A 132 -0.68 17.95 11.17
N LYS A 133 -1.00 17.78 9.88
CA LYS A 133 -1.47 16.49 9.35
C LYS A 133 -0.46 15.38 9.66
N GLY A 134 0.85 15.63 9.46
CA GLY A 134 1.91 14.67 9.76
C GLY A 134 1.98 14.33 11.26
N GLN A 135 1.84 15.29 12.15
CA GLN A 135 1.79 15.04 13.59
C GLN A 135 0.57 14.21 14.01
N ARG A 136 -0.61 14.47 13.43
CA ARG A 136 -1.81 13.64 13.67
C ARG A 136 -1.63 12.20 13.19
N MET A 137 -0.94 12.01 12.05
CA MET A 137 -0.60 10.69 11.53
C MET A 137 0.34 9.95 12.47
N LYS A 138 1.41 10.61 12.94
CA LYS A 138 2.35 10.09 13.93
C LYS A 138 1.66 9.78 15.27
N LEU A 139 0.70 10.60 15.71
CA LEU A 139 -0.12 10.30 16.89
C LEU A 139 -0.93 9.00 16.72
N SER A 140 -1.55 8.79 15.55
CA SER A 140 -2.28 7.55 15.27
C SER A 140 -1.35 6.34 15.27
N LEU A 141 -0.13 6.50 14.74
CA LEU A 141 0.90 5.46 14.79
C LEU A 141 1.39 5.21 16.23
N ALA A 142 1.61 6.27 17.03
CA ALA A 142 1.96 6.14 18.45
C ALA A 142 0.92 5.32 19.21
N VAL A 143 -0.37 5.59 18.99
CA VAL A 143 -1.45 4.80 19.58
C VAL A 143 -1.38 3.33 19.17
N ALA A 144 -1.23 3.04 17.87
CA ALA A 144 -1.17 1.67 17.37
C ALA A 144 0.02 0.88 17.94
N LEU A 145 1.16 1.54 18.12
CA LEU A 145 2.37 0.92 18.66
C LEU A 145 2.33 0.74 20.18
N SER A 146 1.54 1.54 20.90
CA SER A 146 1.48 1.52 22.37
C SER A 146 0.63 0.38 22.93
N HIS A 147 -0.09 -0.33 22.07
CA HIS A 147 -0.84 -1.54 22.45
C HIS A 147 -0.31 -2.82 21.78
N GLU A 148 0.94 -2.78 21.28
CA GLU A 148 1.64 -3.93 20.68
C GLU A 148 0.86 -4.53 19.47
N ALA A 149 0.37 -3.70 18.57
CA ALA A 149 -0.30 -4.16 17.36
C ALA A 149 0.60 -5.10 16.54
N GLU A 150 0.11 -6.31 16.26
CA GLU A 150 0.82 -7.30 15.42
C GLU A 150 0.64 -7.01 13.91
N LEU A 151 -0.45 -6.34 13.56
CA LEU A 151 -0.71 -5.85 12.20
C LEU A 151 -1.21 -4.42 12.25
N ILE A 152 -0.52 -3.51 11.56
CA ILE A 152 -0.98 -2.14 11.36
C ILE A 152 -1.45 -1.99 9.91
N VAL A 153 -2.69 -1.53 9.74
CA VAL A 153 -3.28 -1.23 8.43
C VAL A 153 -3.35 0.28 8.24
N MET A 154 -2.78 0.76 7.15
CA MET A 154 -2.70 2.19 6.83
C MET A 154 -3.34 2.46 5.47
N ASP A 155 -4.33 3.37 5.44
CA ASP A 155 -4.99 3.78 4.20
C ASP A 155 -4.53 5.19 3.82
N GLU A 156 -3.72 5.30 2.74
CA GLU A 156 -3.14 6.53 2.21
C GLU A 156 -2.41 7.41 3.24
N PRO A 157 -1.55 6.87 4.13
CA PRO A 157 -1.03 7.60 5.29
C PRO A 157 -0.09 8.76 4.93
N THR A 158 0.51 8.77 3.75
CA THR A 158 1.41 9.83 3.25
C THR A 158 0.69 10.85 2.37
N GLY A 159 -0.57 10.61 2.06
CA GLY A 159 -1.38 11.48 1.21
C GLY A 159 -1.45 12.92 1.77
N GLY A 160 -1.06 13.91 0.95
CA GLY A 160 -1.13 15.33 1.34
C GLY A 160 -0.17 15.77 2.45
N LEU A 161 0.84 14.96 2.81
CA LEU A 161 1.95 15.38 3.66
C LEU A 161 2.97 16.18 2.84
N ASP A 162 3.61 17.15 3.48
CA ASP A 162 4.80 17.78 2.92
C ASP A 162 5.98 16.78 2.86
N PRO A 163 7.00 17.02 2.02
CA PRO A 163 8.09 16.06 1.81
C PRO A 163 8.86 15.70 3.09
N VAL A 164 9.01 16.62 4.03
CA VAL A 164 9.74 16.39 5.29
C VAL A 164 8.93 15.48 6.20
N SER A 165 7.68 15.84 6.49
CA SER A 165 6.76 15.03 7.30
C SER A 165 6.55 13.62 6.72
N ARG A 166 6.51 13.51 5.38
CA ARG A 166 6.42 12.23 4.68
C ARG A 166 7.67 11.38 4.91
N SER A 167 8.88 11.95 4.76
CA SER A 167 10.12 11.22 4.99
C SER A 167 10.23 10.74 6.44
N GLU A 168 9.92 11.61 7.41
CA GLU A 168 9.96 11.27 8.83
C GLU A 168 8.97 10.15 9.22
N LEU A 169 7.77 10.14 8.60
CA LEU A 169 6.80 9.06 8.80
C LEU A 169 7.34 7.74 8.25
N LEU A 170 7.91 7.74 7.04
CA LEU A 170 8.48 6.54 6.44
C LEU A 170 9.67 6.00 7.25
N ASP A 171 10.55 6.88 7.78
CA ASP A 171 11.65 6.49 8.66
C ASP A 171 11.13 5.83 9.94
N SER A 172 10.05 6.40 10.51
CA SER A 172 9.39 5.83 11.69
C SER A 172 8.81 4.45 11.41
N LEU A 173 8.15 4.27 10.25
CA LEU A 173 7.60 2.97 9.83
C LEU A 173 8.70 1.95 9.59
N PHE A 174 9.79 2.35 8.95
CA PHE A 174 10.94 1.48 8.71
C PHE A 174 11.53 0.97 10.05
N ALA A 175 11.68 1.84 11.04
CA ALA A 175 12.17 1.45 12.37
C ALA A 175 11.23 0.42 13.04
N VAL A 176 9.91 0.60 12.93
CA VAL A 176 8.91 -0.34 13.47
C VAL A 176 9.01 -1.73 12.84
N VAL A 177 9.16 -1.77 11.51
CA VAL A 177 9.26 -3.06 10.79
C VAL A 177 10.58 -3.76 11.07
N ALA A 178 11.67 -3.01 11.20
CA ALA A 178 12.99 -3.56 11.49
C ALA A 178 13.03 -4.35 12.82
N GLU A 179 12.09 -4.10 13.76
CA GLU A 179 11.92 -4.91 14.97
C GLU A 179 11.34 -6.32 14.69
N GLY A 180 10.77 -6.56 13.51
CA GLY A 180 10.25 -7.86 13.06
C GLY A 180 8.99 -8.37 13.78
N ARG A 181 8.39 -7.56 14.66
CA ARG A 181 7.22 -7.95 15.47
C ARG A 181 5.90 -7.51 14.90
N THR A 182 5.90 -6.44 14.11
CA THR A 182 4.71 -5.81 13.54
C THR A 182 4.71 -5.94 12.04
N SER A 183 3.60 -6.40 11.47
CA SER A 183 3.36 -6.42 10.02
C SER A 183 2.67 -5.14 9.60
N LEU A 184 2.91 -4.67 8.37
CA LEU A 184 2.23 -3.49 7.83
C LEU A 184 1.47 -3.84 6.54
N LEU A 185 0.24 -3.35 6.43
CA LEU A 185 -0.43 -3.16 5.16
C LEU A 185 -0.51 -1.67 4.87
N PHE A 186 0.14 -1.23 3.82
CA PHE A 186 0.27 0.17 3.45
C PHE A 186 -0.38 0.41 2.09
N SER A 187 -1.58 1.01 2.07
CA SER A 187 -2.21 1.38 0.81
C SER A 187 -1.80 2.79 0.38
N THR A 188 -1.41 2.95 -0.88
CA THR A 188 -1.07 4.27 -1.43
C THR A 188 -1.15 4.29 -2.96
N HIS A 189 -1.34 5.48 -3.50
CA HIS A 189 -1.11 5.78 -4.92
C HIS A 189 0.27 6.41 -5.16
N VAL A 190 1.02 6.71 -4.09
CA VAL A 190 2.38 7.27 -4.14
C VAL A 190 3.39 6.13 -4.05
N THR A 191 3.73 5.58 -5.20
CA THR A 191 4.54 4.35 -5.35
C THR A 191 5.95 4.48 -4.78
N GLN A 192 6.55 5.67 -4.81
CA GLN A 192 7.89 5.93 -4.27
C GLN A 192 8.02 5.61 -2.78
N ASP A 193 6.93 5.73 -2.00
CA ASP A 193 6.94 5.35 -0.58
C ASP A 193 7.16 3.86 -0.41
N LEU A 194 6.49 3.06 -1.26
CA LEU A 194 6.57 1.61 -1.19
C LEU A 194 7.92 1.08 -1.67
N GLU A 195 8.54 1.72 -2.65
CA GLU A 195 9.90 1.36 -3.05
C GLU A 195 10.88 1.43 -1.88
N ARG A 196 10.58 2.30 -0.91
CA ARG A 196 11.42 2.49 0.28
C ARG A 196 11.16 1.49 1.40
N ILE A 197 9.89 1.12 1.64
CA ILE A 197 9.53 0.35 2.85
C ILE A 197 8.88 -1.00 2.59
N ALA A 198 8.32 -1.26 1.39
CA ALA A 198 7.57 -2.49 1.15
C ALA A 198 8.50 -3.67 0.83
N ASP A 199 8.17 -4.85 1.37
CA ASP A 199 8.78 -6.12 1.00
C ASP A 199 8.02 -6.77 -0.17
N TYR A 200 6.70 -6.64 -0.15
CA TYR A 200 5.78 -7.17 -1.16
C TYR A 200 4.90 -6.08 -1.74
N ILE A 201 4.52 -6.22 -3.00
CA ILE A 201 3.62 -5.32 -3.70
C ILE A 201 2.42 -6.11 -4.21
N ALA A 202 1.22 -5.67 -3.85
CA ALA A 202 -0.04 -6.13 -4.43
C ALA A 202 -0.65 -5.01 -5.29
N PHE A 203 -0.84 -5.28 -6.57
CA PHE A 203 -1.40 -4.32 -7.51
C PHE A 203 -2.85 -4.66 -7.85
N LEU A 204 -3.76 -3.74 -7.53
CA LEU A 204 -5.18 -3.83 -7.85
C LEU A 204 -5.55 -2.94 -9.03
N LYS A 205 -6.31 -3.48 -9.97
CA LYS A 205 -6.92 -2.74 -11.09
C LYS A 205 -8.35 -3.22 -11.31
N GLY A 206 -9.30 -2.29 -11.33
CA GLY A 206 -10.71 -2.60 -11.63
C GLY A 206 -11.33 -3.68 -10.74
N GLY A 207 -10.97 -3.74 -9.46
CA GLY A 207 -11.46 -4.74 -8.52
C GLY A 207 -10.79 -6.11 -8.62
N ARG A 208 -9.71 -6.26 -9.39
CA ARG A 208 -8.96 -7.51 -9.55
C ARG A 208 -7.52 -7.34 -9.13
N LEU A 209 -6.93 -8.39 -8.59
CA LEU A 209 -5.49 -8.46 -8.33
C LEU A 209 -4.76 -8.75 -9.64
N VAL A 210 -3.84 -7.87 -10.03
CA VAL A 210 -2.97 -8.04 -11.19
C VAL A 210 -1.78 -8.93 -10.83
N PHE A 211 -1.12 -8.61 -9.70
CA PHE A 211 -0.06 -9.42 -9.10
C PHE A 211 0.06 -9.14 -7.59
N SER A 212 0.65 -10.09 -6.85
CA SER A 212 1.10 -9.92 -5.47
C SER A 212 2.42 -10.67 -5.31
N GLU A 213 3.54 -9.93 -5.29
CA GLU A 213 4.89 -10.51 -5.41
C GLU A 213 5.89 -9.69 -4.58
N ALA A 214 7.10 -10.24 -4.37
CA ALA A 214 8.19 -9.50 -3.76
C ALA A 214 8.53 -8.25 -4.60
N ARG A 215 8.72 -7.11 -3.94
CA ARG A 215 9.02 -5.83 -4.58
C ARG A 215 10.21 -5.93 -5.53
N ASP A 216 11.28 -6.57 -5.09
CA ASP A 216 12.52 -6.67 -5.87
C ASP A 216 12.32 -7.55 -7.11
N GLU A 217 11.47 -8.59 -7.06
CA GLU A 217 11.10 -9.41 -8.22
C GLU A 217 10.26 -8.61 -9.22
N VAL A 218 9.30 -7.83 -8.73
CA VAL A 218 8.49 -6.93 -9.56
C VAL A 218 9.38 -5.94 -10.31
N LEU A 219 10.30 -5.27 -9.60
CA LEU A 219 11.21 -4.29 -10.20
C LEU A 219 12.23 -4.93 -11.15
N ALA A 220 12.73 -6.13 -10.85
CA ALA A 220 13.68 -6.84 -11.69
C ALA A 220 13.06 -7.35 -13.00
N ARG A 221 11.80 -7.75 -12.97
CA ARG A 221 11.07 -8.28 -14.12
C ARG A 221 10.67 -7.20 -15.12
N HIS A 222 10.40 -5.97 -14.68
CA HIS A 222 9.90 -4.90 -15.53
C HIS A 222 11.01 -3.99 -16.05
N ALA A 223 10.87 -3.58 -17.31
CA ALA A 223 11.75 -2.60 -17.93
C ALA A 223 10.97 -1.60 -18.80
N LEU A 224 11.45 -0.37 -18.84
CA LEU A 224 11.03 0.63 -19.82
C LEU A 224 11.76 0.37 -21.14
N VAL A 225 11.01 0.39 -22.23
CA VAL A 225 11.50 0.20 -23.60
C VAL A 225 11.35 1.52 -24.31
N ARG A 226 12.47 2.08 -24.80
CA ARG A 226 12.47 3.32 -25.61
C ARG A 226 13.15 3.08 -26.95
N GLY A 227 12.57 3.66 -28.00
CA GLY A 227 13.14 3.55 -29.34
C GLY A 227 12.48 4.45 -30.36
N PRO A 228 13.05 4.52 -31.59
CA PRO A 228 12.42 5.21 -32.69
C PRO A 228 11.15 4.47 -33.13
N LEU A 229 10.15 5.20 -33.64
CA LEU A 229 8.88 4.61 -34.07
C LEU A 229 9.06 3.49 -35.10
N ALA A 230 10.08 3.59 -35.98
CA ALA A 230 10.41 2.56 -36.95
C ALA A 230 10.84 1.21 -36.35
N ALA A 231 11.24 1.18 -35.09
CA ALA A 231 11.54 -0.08 -34.37
C ALA A 231 10.28 -0.74 -33.79
N LEU A 232 9.16 -0.01 -33.68
CA LEU A 232 7.90 -0.49 -33.13
C LEU A 232 7.13 -1.26 -34.21
N GLY A 233 7.40 -2.56 -34.34
CA GLY A 233 6.62 -3.44 -35.21
C GLY A 233 5.70 -4.37 -34.41
N PRO A 234 4.78 -5.10 -35.07
CA PRO A 234 3.78 -5.96 -34.42
C PRO A 234 4.40 -6.97 -33.43
N GLY A 235 5.59 -7.47 -33.74
CA GLY A 235 6.31 -8.41 -32.88
C GLY A 235 6.84 -7.77 -31.61
N LEU A 236 7.21 -6.49 -31.61
CA LEU A 236 7.63 -5.76 -30.41
C LEU A 236 6.42 -5.26 -29.63
N GLU A 237 5.38 -4.81 -30.31
CA GLU A 237 4.13 -4.37 -29.65
C GLU A 237 3.52 -5.43 -28.73
N SER A 238 3.54 -6.68 -29.18
CA SER A 238 2.97 -7.81 -28.39
C SER A 238 3.75 -8.13 -27.11
N GLU A 239 4.97 -7.62 -26.95
CA GLU A 239 5.79 -7.78 -25.75
C GLU A 239 5.65 -6.58 -24.78
N LEU A 240 4.84 -5.58 -25.12
CA LEU A 240 4.65 -4.41 -24.28
C LEU A 240 3.31 -4.51 -23.53
N VAL A 241 3.38 -4.30 -22.21
CA VAL A 241 2.21 -4.20 -21.32
C VAL A 241 1.40 -2.96 -21.65
N GLY A 242 2.09 -1.85 -22.00
CA GLY A 242 1.52 -0.60 -22.42
C GLY A 242 2.57 0.26 -23.10
N ARG A 243 2.14 1.23 -23.93
CA ARG A 243 3.05 2.11 -24.65
C ARG A 243 2.51 3.52 -24.80
N ARG A 244 3.43 4.45 -24.99
CA ARG A 244 3.17 5.84 -25.40
C ARG A 244 3.98 6.12 -26.67
N VAL A 245 3.30 6.68 -27.68
CA VAL A 245 3.95 7.15 -28.92
C VAL A 245 4.02 8.66 -28.88
N TYR A 246 5.15 9.23 -29.26
CA TYR A 246 5.41 10.66 -29.37
C TYR A 246 6.18 10.97 -30.66
N ASP A 247 6.37 12.26 -30.94
CA ASP A 247 7.06 12.68 -32.15
C ASP A 247 8.50 12.10 -32.18
N GLY A 248 8.75 11.24 -33.18
CA GLY A 248 10.06 10.60 -33.38
C GLY A 248 10.32 9.30 -32.60
N GLY A 249 9.41 8.84 -31.70
CA GLY A 249 9.70 7.64 -30.94
C GLY A 249 8.54 7.05 -30.15
N PHE A 250 8.86 6.03 -29.36
CA PHE A 250 7.92 5.42 -28.43
C PHE A 250 8.62 5.10 -27.09
N GLU A 251 7.82 5.00 -26.08
CA GLU A 251 8.15 4.46 -24.77
C GLU A 251 7.08 3.44 -24.36
N GLY A 252 7.48 2.34 -23.78
CA GLY A 252 6.56 1.30 -23.30
C GLY A 252 7.12 0.54 -22.11
N LEU A 253 6.27 -0.22 -21.44
CA LEU A 253 6.66 -1.12 -20.37
C LEU A 253 6.63 -2.56 -20.87
N THR A 254 7.61 -3.35 -20.48
CA THR A 254 7.62 -4.80 -20.69
C THR A 254 7.87 -5.54 -19.37
N ASP A 255 7.25 -6.70 -19.21
CA ASP A 255 7.57 -7.70 -18.19
C ASP A 255 8.44 -8.84 -18.74
N ARG A 256 8.92 -8.70 -20.01
CA ARG A 256 9.75 -9.67 -20.74
C ARG A 256 10.94 -9.00 -21.44
N PRO A 257 11.86 -8.37 -20.69
CA PRO A 257 12.96 -7.60 -21.26
C PRO A 257 13.86 -8.41 -22.21
N GLU A 258 14.07 -9.69 -21.93
CA GLU A 258 14.86 -10.56 -22.79
C GLU A 258 14.18 -10.84 -24.15
N ALA A 259 12.85 -11.02 -24.16
CA ALA A 259 12.10 -11.21 -25.41
C ALA A 259 12.15 -9.94 -26.26
N VAL A 260 12.00 -8.78 -25.63
CA VAL A 260 12.12 -7.46 -26.27
C VAL A 260 13.53 -7.26 -26.85
N ARG A 261 14.58 -7.58 -26.09
CA ARG A 261 15.97 -7.48 -26.54
C ARG A 261 16.24 -8.39 -27.73
N SER A 262 15.75 -9.63 -27.69
CA SER A 262 15.91 -10.59 -28.80
C SER A 262 15.24 -10.14 -30.11
N ARG A 263 14.10 -9.42 -30.02
CA ARG A 263 13.34 -8.96 -31.19
C ARG A 263 13.86 -7.65 -31.77
N ALA A 264 14.25 -6.72 -30.94
CA ALA A 264 14.59 -5.37 -31.37
C ALA A 264 16.12 -5.08 -31.42
N GLY A 265 16.93 -5.85 -30.69
CA GLY A 265 18.38 -5.67 -30.63
C GLY A 265 18.77 -4.26 -30.19
N ASP A 266 19.77 -3.70 -30.83
CA ASP A 266 20.32 -2.35 -30.53
C ASP A 266 19.42 -1.19 -31.00
N ARG A 267 18.27 -1.49 -31.62
CA ARG A 267 17.33 -0.46 -32.09
C ARG A 267 16.51 0.19 -30.98
N ILE A 268 16.59 -0.38 -29.77
CA ILE A 268 15.88 0.08 -28.60
C ILE A 268 16.81 0.23 -27.41
N ARG A 269 16.39 1.01 -26.42
CA ARG A 269 17.03 1.09 -25.11
C ARG A 269 16.10 0.50 -24.05
N LEU A 270 16.67 -0.35 -23.19
CA LEU A 270 16.01 -0.86 -22.00
C LEU A 270 16.52 -0.12 -20.77
N GLU A 271 15.63 0.43 -19.99
CA GLU A 271 15.90 1.12 -18.72
C GLU A 271 15.14 0.43 -17.58
N ARG A 272 15.60 0.56 -16.34
CA ARG A 272 14.88 0.03 -15.19
C ARG A 272 13.56 0.77 -15.02
N ALA A 273 12.48 0.02 -14.87
CA ALA A 273 11.17 0.58 -14.49
C ALA A 273 11.12 0.75 -12.97
N ASN A 274 10.45 1.80 -12.52
CA ASN A 274 10.05 1.97 -11.12
C ASN A 274 8.59 1.56 -10.92
N LEU A 275 8.09 1.53 -9.67
CA LEU A 275 6.70 1.15 -9.41
C LEU A 275 5.68 2.12 -10.01
N GLU A 276 6.03 3.41 -10.19
CA GLU A 276 5.18 4.39 -10.85
C GLU A 276 5.00 4.05 -12.32
N ASP A 277 6.10 3.74 -13.02
CA ASP A 277 6.05 3.29 -14.41
C ASP A 277 5.16 2.05 -14.55
N ILE A 278 5.38 1.05 -13.70
CA ILE A 278 4.61 -0.20 -13.70
C ILE A 278 3.12 0.10 -13.51
N MET A 279 2.76 0.95 -12.54
CA MET A 279 1.38 1.33 -12.30
C MET A 279 0.78 2.09 -13.47
N VAL A 280 1.47 3.11 -14.00
CA VAL A 280 0.98 3.97 -15.08
C VAL A 280 0.68 3.17 -16.34
N TYR A 281 1.62 2.34 -16.79
CA TYR A 281 1.47 1.56 -18.02
C TYR A 281 0.45 0.43 -17.89
N ASN A 282 0.24 -0.11 -16.69
CA ASN A 282 -0.81 -1.10 -16.45
C ASN A 282 -2.21 -0.47 -16.38
N VAL A 283 -2.34 0.78 -15.94
CA VAL A 283 -3.64 1.44 -15.73
C VAL A 283 -4.20 2.05 -16.99
N ARG A 284 -3.35 2.68 -17.80
CA ARG A 284 -3.78 3.46 -18.97
C ARG A 284 -3.94 2.59 -20.20
N GLU A 285 -5.13 2.06 -20.45
CA GLU A 285 -5.51 1.42 -21.72
C GLU A 285 -5.39 2.39 -22.91
N ASP A 286 -5.56 3.71 -22.70
CA ASP A 286 -5.50 4.77 -23.71
C ASP A 286 -4.10 5.05 -24.28
N TYR A 287 -3.03 4.53 -23.67
CA TYR A 287 -1.70 4.61 -24.28
C TYR A 287 -1.54 3.73 -25.53
N HIS A 288 -2.57 2.96 -25.87
CA HIS A 288 -2.56 2.12 -27.05
C HIS A 288 -3.09 2.80 -28.32
N ALA A 289 -3.74 3.97 -28.25
CA ALA A 289 -4.62 4.37 -29.34
C ALA A 289 -4.77 5.87 -29.63
N ARG A 290 -3.78 6.73 -29.44
CA ARG A 290 -3.90 8.06 -30.06
C ARG A 290 -2.69 8.38 -30.92
N PRO A 291 -2.83 8.39 -32.29
CA PRO A 291 -1.92 9.18 -33.11
C PRO A 291 -2.06 10.64 -32.67
N ALA A 292 -0.92 11.33 -32.48
CA ALA A 292 -0.90 12.76 -32.28
C ALA A 292 -1.65 13.42 -33.44
N SER A 293 -2.72 14.15 -33.12
CA SER A 293 -3.39 15.06 -34.05
C SER A 293 -2.61 16.34 -34.18
#